data_c1698f3af682105ba8425808c7a8baf0
#
_entry.id   c1698f3af682105ba8425808c7a8baf0
#
_cell.length_a   1.000
_cell.length_b   1.000
_cell.length_c   1.000
_cell.angle_alpha   90.00
_cell.angle_beta   90.00
_cell.angle_gamma   90.00
#
_symmetry.space_group_name_H-M   'P 1'
#
loop_
_entity.id
_entity.type
_entity.pdbx_description
1 polymer ?
#
loop_
_entity_poly.entity_id
_entity_poly.type
_entity_poly.pdbx_seq_one_letter_code
_entity_poly.pdbx_strand_id
1 'polypeptide(L)'
;GDLCRELYISNLALDGDSTLFHSINRNKQSFTADLKNAADRERVKSLLSSADVMIQNFRPGVMQKLGLDYKSIQEINPRLVYGEITGYGTAGPWREKPGQDLLVQCLSGIVWLNGDANQPPVPFGLAVADMFAGAHLAQGILACLVRRGITGKGGKVEVSLLESILDFQFEVLTTYLNDGGQPPRRSALNNAHAYLGAPYGVYATADGYLALAMGSVVRLGELLGCPALLAYSKPSLLFDKRDEIKEILANHLNTGTTAHWLSILEPADIWCSDVYTWRRLCEHEAFLALDMVQEVQRDENARLRTTRCPIRIDGEILRSPLGAPRLGQHTEAIEREFLSRESGDPL
;
A
#
# COMPACT_ATOMS: atom_id res chain seq x y z
N GLY A 1 -15.54 -10.74 -15.03
CA GLY A 1 -15.10 -10.87 -13.62
C GLY A 1 -13.94 -9.92 -13.31
N ASP A 2 -13.49 -10.00 -12.09
CA ASP A 2 -12.29 -9.25 -11.65
C ASP A 2 -11.05 -9.80 -12.37
N LEU A 3 -10.26 -8.91 -12.97
CA LEU A 3 -9.00 -9.25 -13.65
C LEU A 3 -8.00 -9.96 -12.71
N CYS A 4 -8.04 -9.65 -11.42
CA CYS A 4 -7.16 -10.26 -10.44
C CYS A 4 -7.38 -11.78 -10.27
N ARG A 5 -8.49 -12.35 -10.76
CA ARG A 5 -8.68 -13.81 -10.76
C ARG A 5 -7.57 -14.52 -11.54
N GLU A 6 -7.13 -13.92 -12.64
CA GLU A 6 -6.13 -14.48 -13.57
C GLU A 6 -4.73 -13.85 -13.38
N LEU A 7 -4.57 -12.93 -12.46
CA LEU A 7 -3.27 -12.31 -12.15
C LEU A 7 -2.50 -13.19 -11.15
N TYR A 8 -1.82 -14.20 -11.66
CA TYR A 8 -1.09 -15.17 -10.84
C TYR A 8 0.24 -14.64 -10.36
N ILE A 9 0.42 -14.56 -9.04
CA ILE A 9 1.71 -14.29 -8.40
C ILE A 9 2.40 -15.63 -8.16
N SER A 10 3.62 -15.78 -8.68
CA SER A 10 4.40 -17.04 -8.65
C SER A 10 3.65 -18.25 -9.22
N ASN A 11 2.75 -18.03 -10.17
CA ASN A 11 1.87 -19.06 -10.76
C ASN A 11 1.06 -19.87 -9.74
N LEU A 12 0.86 -19.32 -8.55
CA LEU A 12 0.09 -19.99 -7.50
C LEU A 12 -1.40 -19.68 -7.66
N ALA A 13 -2.19 -20.73 -7.84
CA ALA A 13 -3.64 -20.71 -7.91
C ALA A 13 -4.27 -21.57 -6.83
N LEU A 14 -5.42 -21.15 -6.34
CA LEU A 14 -6.28 -21.90 -5.42
C LEU A 14 -7.68 -21.97 -6.02
N ASP A 15 -8.17 -23.17 -6.27
CA ASP A 15 -9.50 -23.39 -6.85
C ASP A 15 -9.76 -22.54 -8.10
N GLY A 16 -8.77 -22.47 -9.01
CA GLY A 16 -8.84 -21.76 -10.29
C GLY A 16 -8.63 -20.24 -10.24
N ASP A 17 -8.58 -19.62 -9.07
CA ASP A 17 -8.31 -18.19 -8.90
C ASP A 17 -6.91 -17.93 -8.32
N SER A 18 -6.35 -16.75 -8.58
CA SER A 18 -5.05 -16.36 -8.05
C SER A 18 -5.10 -16.14 -6.52
N THR A 19 -3.96 -16.32 -5.86
CA THR A 19 -3.83 -15.98 -4.43
C THR A 19 -4.02 -14.50 -4.16
N LEU A 20 -3.70 -13.63 -5.12
CA LEU A 20 -3.99 -12.20 -5.04
C LEU A 20 -5.50 -11.96 -4.95
N PHE A 21 -6.28 -12.56 -5.88
CA PHE A 21 -7.73 -12.45 -5.85
C PHE A 21 -8.31 -12.91 -4.51
N HIS A 22 -7.86 -14.06 -4.01
CA HIS A 22 -8.30 -14.58 -2.72
C HIS A 22 -7.97 -13.62 -1.56
N SER A 23 -6.81 -12.97 -1.59
CA SER A 23 -6.37 -12.06 -0.52
C SER A 23 -7.20 -10.78 -0.46
N ILE A 24 -7.46 -10.15 -1.62
CA ILE A 24 -8.13 -8.84 -1.67
C ILE A 24 -9.65 -8.91 -1.76
N ASN A 25 -10.23 -10.12 -2.04
CA ASN A 25 -11.68 -10.30 -2.20
C ASN A 25 -12.32 -11.17 -1.11
N ARG A 26 -11.61 -11.48 -0.03
CA ARG A 26 -12.18 -12.19 1.12
C ARG A 26 -13.35 -11.41 1.74
N ASN A 27 -14.31 -12.14 2.29
CA ASN A 27 -15.52 -11.59 2.94
C ASN A 27 -16.42 -10.77 2.02
N LYS A 28 -16.32 -10.97 0.70
CA LYS A 28 -17.18 -10.32 -0.29
C LYS A 28 -18.22 -11.30 -0.82
N GLN A 29 -19.31 -10.78 -1.33
CA GLN A 29 -20.28 -11.50 -2.14
C GLN A 29 -20.04 -11.20 -3.62
N SER A 30 -20.39 -12.13 -4.51
CA SER A 30 -20.24 -11.96 -5.96
C SER A 30 -21.60 -11.97 -6.64
N PHE A 31 -21.92 -10.85 -7.28
CA PHE A 31 -23.08 -10.66 -8.13
C PHE A 31 -22.63 -10.49 -9.60
N THR A 32 -23.31 -11.13 -10.55
CA THR A 32 -22.99 -11.00 -11.97
C THR A 32 -24.04 -10.17 -12.69
N ALA A 33 -23.56 -9.20 -13.49
CA ALA A 33 -24.38 -8.38 -14.38
C ALA A 33 -23.56 -8.01 -15.62
N ASP A 34 -24.18 -8.09 -16.79
CA ASP A 34 -23.60 -7.52 -18.02
C ASP A 34 -24.02 -6.05 -18.14
N LEU A 35 -23.13 -5.14 -17.81
CA LEU A 35 -23.41 -3.70 -17.87
C LEU A 35 -23.70 -3.17 -19.29
N LYS A 36 -23.49 -3.98 -20.34
CA LYS A 36 -23.95 -3.65 -21.71
C LYS A 36 -25.44 -3.95 -21.88
N ASN A 37 -25.99 -4.88 -21.11
CA ASN A 37 -27.40 -5.22 -21.10
C ASN A 37 -28.20 -4.17 -20.28
N ALA A 38 -29.30 -3.67 -20.85
CA ALA A 38 -30.14 -2.65 -20.20
C ALA A 38 -30.83 -3.18 -18.94
N ALA A 39 -31.34 -4.43 -18.97
CA ALA A 39 -32.01 -5.03 -17.83
C ALA A 39 -31.05 -5.25 -16.66
N ASP A 40 -29.83 -5.69 -16.93
CA ASP A 40 -28.81 -5.87 -15.91
C ASP A 40 -28.35 -4.54 -15.30
N ARG A 41 -28.29 -3.43 -16.08
CA ARG A 41 -28.03 -2.11 -15.54
C ARG A 41 -29.14 -1.66 -14.59
N GLU A 42 -30.40 -1.91 -14.92
CA GLU A 42 -31.52 -1.57 -14.00
C GLU A 42 -31.46 -2.40 -12.70
N ARG A 43 -31.07 -3.66 -12.77
CA ARG A 43 -30.83 -4.49 -11.56
C ARG A 43 -29.72 -3.87 -10.70
N VAL A 44 -28.61 -3.43 -11.30
CA VAL A 44 -27.52 -2.75 -10.58
C VAL A 44 -28.01 -1.42 -9.98
N LYS A 45 -28.79 -0.62 -10.70
CA LYS A 45 -29.36 0.63 -10.18
C LYS A 45 -30.30 0.37 -9.00
N SER A 46 -31.11 -0.70 -9.06
CA SER A 46 -31.95 -1.11 -7.93
C SER A 46 -31.12 -1.47 -6.70
N LEU A 47 -30.00 -2.17 -6.84
CA LEU A 47 -29.06 -2.41 -5.73
C LEU A 47 -28.47 -1.10 -5.18
N LEU A 48 -28.13 -0.17 -6.05
CA LEU A 48 -27.54 1.12 -5.66
C LEU A 48 -28.56 2.04 -4.95
N SER A 49 -29.85 1.84 -5.14
CA SER A 49 -30.89 2.65 -4.47
C SER A 49 -30.85 2.51 -2.94
N SER A 50 -30.38 1.37 -2.43
CA SER A 50 -30.24 1.07 -0.99
C SER A 50 -28.79 0.95 -0.52
N ALA A 51 -27.81 1.03 -1.42
CA ALA A 51 -26.41 0.90 -1.06
C ALA A 51 -25.90 2.13 -0.30
N ASP A 52 -25.01 1.91 0.66
CA ASP A 52 -24.32 2.97 1.39
C ASP A 52 -23.18 3.58 0.59
N VAL A 53 -22.44 2.73 -0.13
CA VAL A 53 -21.22 3.09 -0.84
C VAL A 53 -21.17 2.37 -2.18
N MET A 54 -20.78 3.07 -3.22
CA MET A 54 -20.37 2.51 -4.49
C MET A 54 -18.92 2.84 -4.77
N ILE A 55 -18.12 1.87 -5.22
CA ILE A 55 -16.72 2.06 -5.60
C ILE A 55 -16.53 1.59 -7.04
N GLN A 56 -15.78 2.36 -7.83
CA GLN A 56 -15.42 1.98 -9.19
C GLN A 56 -14.01 2.49 -9.56
N ASN A 57 -13.36 1.80 -10.50
CA ASN A 57 -12.08 2.19 -11.08
C ASN A 57 -12.04 2.00 -12.61
N PHE A 58 -13.16 2.20 -13.27
CA PHE A 58 -13.21 2.21 -14.72
C PHE A 58 -12.48 3.44 -15.30
N ARG A 59 -12.06 3.34 -16.56
CA ARG A 59 -11.48 4.49 -17.27
C ARG A 59 -12.46 5.65 -17.30
N PRO A 60 -11.97 6.92 -17.27
CA PRO A 60 -12.81 8.10 -17.32
C PRO A 60 -13.82 8.05 -18.48
N GLY A 61 -15.07 8.41 -18.21
CA GLY A 61 -16.16 8.41 -19.20
C GLY A 61 -16.89 7.09 -19.38
N VAL A 62 -16.42 5.97 -18.86
CA VAL A 62 -17.12 4.68 -18.98
C VAL A 62 -18.41 4.68 -18.18
N MET A 63 -18.36 5.13 -16.93
CA MET A 63 -19.54 5.14 -16.04
C MET A 63 -20.64 6.09 -16.54
N GLN A 64 -20.28 7.24 -17.16
CA GLN A 64 -21.24 8.11 -17.83
C GLN A 64 -21.98 7.41 -18.98
N LYS A 65 -21.25 6.67 -19.81
CA LYS A 65 -21.86 5.91 -20.93
C LYS A 65 -22.81 4.82 -20.46
N LEU A 66 -22.58 4.30 -19.24
CA LEU A 66 -23.43 3.28 -18.63
C LEU A 66 -24.60 3.86 -17.83
N GLY A 67 -24.64 5.18 -17.60
CA GLY A 67 -25.62 5.82 -16.72
C GLY A 67 -25.46 5.43 -15.25
N LEU A 68 -24.21 5.14 -14.84
CA LEU A 68 -23.81 4.74 -13.50
C LEU A 68 -22.78 5.74 -12.91
N ASP A 69 -22.65 6.91 -13.48
CA ASP A 69 -21.82 7.99 -12.95
C ASP A 69 -22.45 8.63 -11.70
N TYR A 70 -21.64 9.41 -10.97
CA TYR A 70 -22.07 10.02 -9.72
C TYR A 70 -23.38 10.81 -9.84
N LYS A 71 -23.55 11.62 -10.90
CA LYS A 71 -24.76 12.43 -11.09
C LYS A 71 -25.99 11.56 -11.24
N SER A 72 -25.92 10.53 -12.10
CA SER A 72 -27.02 9.59 -12.34
C SER A 72 -27.39 8.82 -11.07
N ILE A 73 -26.39 8.40 -10.27
CA ILE A 73 -26.64 7.63 -9.03
C ILE A 73 -27.13 8.54 -7.91
N GLN A 74 -26.69 9.79 -7.84
CA GLN A 74 -27.17 10.76 -6.85
C GLN A 74 -28.69 11.05 -7.01
N GLU A 75 -29.22 10.99 -8.23
CA GLU A 75 -30.67 11.13 -8.49
C GLU A 75 -31.47 9.94 -7.93
N ILE A 76 -30.86 8.74 -7.91
CA ILE A 76 -31.48 7.50 -7.39
C ILE A 76 -31.31 7.42 -5.86
N ASN A 77 -30.09 7.71 -5.37
CA ASN A 77 -29.75 7.62 -3.96
C ASN A 77 -28.87 8.80 -3.52
N PRO A 78 -29.47 9.90 -3.06
CA PRO A 78 -28.72 11.10 -2.63
C PRO A 78 -27.89 10.87 -1.35
N ARG A 79 -28.08 9.73 -0.67
CA ARG A 79 -27.32 9.34 0.52
C ARG A 79 -26.07 8.50 0.18
N LEU A 80 -25.95 7.96 -1.03
CA LEU A 80 -24.86 7.10 -1.43
C LEU A 80 -23.53 7.90 -1.46
N VAL A 81 -22.47 7.28 -0.95
CA VAL A 81 -21.10 7.75 -1.11
C VAL A 81 -20.49 7.08 -2.34
N TYR A 82 -20.13 7.86 -3.34
CA TYR A 82 -19.57 7.39 -4.60
C TYR A 82 -18.04 7.53 -4.59
N GLY A 83 -17.32 6.40 -4.59
CA GLY A 83 -15.86 6.34 -4.63
C GLY A 83 -15.34 6.05 -6.04
N GLU A 84 -14.38 6.84 -6.51
CA GLU A 84 -13.76 6.68 -7.82
C GLU A 84 -12.24 6.69 -7.71
N ILE A 85 -11.59 5.66 -8.30
CA ILE A 85 -10.14 5.64 -8.50
C ILE A 85 -9.81 5.73 -9.98
N THR A 86 -8.89 6.63 -10.33
CA THR A 86 -8.35 6.77 -11.69
C THR A 86 -6.81 6.65 -11.65
N GLY A 87 -6.17 6.46 -12.81
CA GLY A 87 -4.71 6.47 -12.88
C GLY A 87 -4.10 7.86 -12.60
N TYR A 88 -4.68 8.90 -13.21
CA TYR A 88 -4.07 10.24 -13.25
C TYR A 88 -5.07 11.39 -13.04
N GLY A 89 -6.21 11.10 -12.43
CA GLY A 89 -7.29 12.06 -12.27
C GLY A 89 -8.25 12.11 -13.47
N THR A 90 -9.27 12.96 -13.33
CA THR A 90 -10.37 13.10 -14.32
C THR A 90 -10.12 14.23 -15.33
N ALA A 91 -9.02 14.97 -15.21
CA ALA A 91 -8.63 16.08 -16.06
C ALA A 91 -7.15 16.04 -16.43
N GLY A 92 -6.72 16.92 -17.33
CA GLY A 92 -5.32 17.06 -17.72
C GLY A 92 -4.86 16.11 -18.83
N PRO A 93 -3.59 16.26 -19.29
CA PRO A 93 -3.09 15.56 -20.47
C PRO A 93 -2.88 14.05 -20.28
N TRP A 94 -2.87 13.56 -19.05
CA TRP A 94 -2.65 12.15 -18.74
C TRP A 94 -3.94 11.37 -18.46
N ARG A 95 -5.09 12.05 -18.46
CA ARG A 95 -6.39 11.46 -18.17
C ARG A 95 -6.66 10.12 -18.87
N GLU A 96 -6.29 10.02 -20.15
CA GLU A 96 -6.56 8.84 -20.99
C GLU A 96 -5.42 7.80 -20.96
N LYS A 97 -4.30 8.08 -20.26
CA LYS A 97 -3.21 7.11 -20.14
C LYS A 97 -3.63 5.88 -19.34
N PRO A 98 -3.11 4.71 -19.68
CA PRO A 98 -3.29 3.50 -18.86
C PRO A 98 -2.75 3.74 -17.44
N GLY A 99 -3.61 3.68 -16.44
CA GLY A 99 -3.24 3.72 -15.02
C GLY A 99 -2.94 2.30 -14.54
N GLN A 100 -1.67 2.03 -14.27
CA GLN A 100 -1.18 0.79 -13.68
C GLN A 100 -0.03 1.14 -12.75
N ASP A 101 0.08 0.43 -11.64
CA ASP A 101 1.00 0.78 -10.53
C ASP A 101 2.43 1.11 -10.98
N LEU A 102 3.10 0.22 -11.71
CA LEU A 102 4.47 0.44 -12.18
C LEU A 102 4.60 1.69 -13.06
N LEU A 103 3.62 1.94 -13.93
CA LEU A 103 3.65 3.11 -14.83
C LEU A 103 3.54 4.41 -14.00
N VAL A 104 2.70 4.38 -12.97
CA VAL A 104 2.52 5.53 -12.07
C VAL A 104 3.76 5.72 -11.20
N GLN A 105 4.37 4.66 -10.68
CA GLN A 105 5.66 4.74 -9.99
C GLN A 105 6.71 5.45 -10.87
N CYS A 106 6.82 5.06 -12.14
CA CYS A 106 7.79 5.66 -13.07
C CYS A 106 7.51 7.14 -13.34
N LEU A 107 6.24 7.53 -13.48
CA LEU A 107 5.86 8.92 -13.74
C LEU A 107 5.93 9.82 -12.50
N SER A 108 5.83 9.25 -11.30
CA SER A 108 5.88 10.00 -10.03
C SER A 108 7.30 10.37 -9.58
N GLY A 109 8.32 9.76 -10.16
CA GLY A 109 9.71 9.96 -9.77
C GLY A 109 10.21 9.08 -8.61
N ILE A 110 9.35 8.31 -7.95
CA ILE A 110 9.73 7.48 -6.80
C ILE A 110 10.83 6.46 -7.12
N VAL A 111 10.91 6.01 -8.35
CA VAL A 111 11.92 5.06 -8.82
C VAL A 111 13.35 5.61 -8.76
N TRP A 112 13.51 6.93 -8.65
CA TRP A 112 14.81 7.58 -8.47
C TRP A 112 15.25 7.71 -7.01
N LEU A 113 14.40 7.31 -6.07
CA LEU A 113 14.72 7.35 -4.63
C LEU A 113 15.33 6.04 -4.13
N ASN A 114 15.11 4.93 -4.84
CA ASN A 114 15.53 3.58 -4.48
C ASN A 114 16.85 3.18 -5.14
N GLY A 115 17.55 2.24 -4.49
CA GLY A 115 18.85 1.74 -4.98
C GLY A 115 19.99 2.74 -4.82
N ASP A 116 21.21 2.34 -5.15
CA ASP A 116 22.43 3.15 -5.06
C ASP A 116 22.60 4.07 -6.25
N ALA A 117 23.47 5.07 -6.13
CA ALA A 117 23.63 6.14 -7.14
C ALA A 117 24.02 5.64 -8.54
N ASN A 118 24.76 4.54 -8.62
CA ASN A 118 25.21 3.92 -9.88
C ASN A 118 24.20 2.96 -10.50
N GLN A 119 23.09 2.69 -9.83
CA GLN A 119 22.02 1.82 -10.34
C GLN A 119 21.02 2.61 -11.20
N PRO A 120 20.37 1.96 -12.18
CA PRO A 120 19.25 2.56 -12.90
C PRO A 120 18.11 2.91 -11.94
N PRO A 121 17.03 3.57 -12.41
CA PRO A 121 15.81 3.74 -11.60
C PRO A 121 15.28 2.40 -11.10
N VAL A 122 15.01 2.29 -9.80
CA VAL A 122 14.57 1.04 -9.15
C VAL A 122 13.15 1.22 -8.64
N PRO A 123 12.15 0.51 -9.20
CA PRO A 123 10.78 0.57 -8.69
C PRO A 123 10.66 -0.12 -7.32
N PHE A 124 9.60 0.21 -6.59
CA PHE A 124 9.19 -0.59 -5.44
C PHE A 124 8.78 -1.99 -5.91
N GLY A 125 9.17 -3.01 -5.19
CA GLY A 125 8.79 -4.40 -5.45
C GLY A 125 7.34 -4.73 -5.02
N LEU A 126 6.49 -3.74 -4.82
CA LEU A 126 5.10 -3.84 -4.39
C LEU A 126 4.24 -2.87 -5.19
N ALA A 127 2.93 -3.16 -5.30
CA ALA A 127 1.94 -2.27 -5.91
C ALA A 127 1.60 -1.09 -4.98
N VAL A 128 2.58 -0.25 -4.69
CA VAL A 128 2.50 0.79 -3.66
C VAL A 128 1.52 1.91 -4.02
N ALA A 129 1.42 2.28 -5.30
CA ALA A 129 0.48 3.30 -5.76
C ALA A 129 -0.97 2.82 -5.61
N ASP A 130 -1.26 1.57 -5.97
CA ASP A 130 -2.58 0.94 -5.82
C ASP A 130 -2.98 0.85 -4.34
N MET A 131 -2.05 0.41 -3.47
CA MET A 131 -2.30 0.25 -2.04
C MET A 131 -2.61 1.60 -1.36
N PHE A 132 -1.86 2.65 -1.67
CA PHE A 132 -2.11 3.99 -1.12
C PHE A 132 -3.40 4.61 -1.67
N ALA A 133 -3.68 4.46 -2.96
CA ALA A 133 -4.94 4.92 -3.53
C ALA A 133 -6.15 4.23 -2.88
N GLY A 134 -6.07 2.93 -2.64
CA GLY A 134 -7.09 2.19 -1.91
C GLY A 134 -7.29 2.70 -0.47
N ALA A 135 -6.20 2.99 0.24
CA ALA A 135 -6.24 3.54 1.60
C ALA A 135 -6.84 4.96 1.62
N HIS A 136 -6.41 5.85 0.72
CA HIS A 136 -6.96 7.21 0.60
C HIS A 136 -8.45 7.20 0.22
N LEU A 137 -8.86 6.30 -0.69
CA LEU A 137 -10.27 6.14 -1.02
C LEU A 137 -11.08 5.72 0.20
N ALA A 138 -10.61 4.74 0.96
CA ALA A 138 -11.27 4.29 2.18
C ALA A 138 -11.38 5.42 3.22
N GLN A 139 -10.33 6.21 3.44
CA GLN A 139 -10.35 7.40 4.32
C GLN A 139 -11.37 8.43 3.85
N GLY A 140 -11.40 8.76 2.56
CA GLY A 140 -12.35 9.70 1.98
C GLY A 140 -13.81 9.22 2.11
N ILE A 141 -14.06 7.92 1.89
CA ILE A 141 -15.37 7.30 2.08
C ILE A 141 -15.80 7.38 3.55
N LEU A 142 -14.94 7.03 4.50
CA LEU A 142 -15.24 7.13 5.92
C LEU A 142 -15.56 8.57 6.34
N ALA A 143 -14.79 9.56 5.88
CA ALA A 143 -15.06 10.97 6.11
C ALA A 143 -16.44 11.39 5.54
N CYS A 144 -16.80 10.92 4.35
CA CYS A 144 -18.12 11.15 3.76
C CYS A 144 -19.25 10.47 4.53
N LEU A 145 -19.02 9.26 5.06
CA LEU A 145 -20.01 8.56 5.89
C LEU A 145 -20.25 9.29 7.21
N VAL A 146 -19.19 9.78 7.87
CA VAL A 146 -19.32 10.63 9.07
C VAL A 146 -20.09 11.91 8.75
N ARG A 147 -19.73 12.61 7.66
CA ARG A 147 -20.47 13.81 7.20
C ARG A 147 -21.93 13.49 6.90
N ARG A 148 -22.21 12.34 6.29
CA ARG A 148 -23.57 11.87 6.00
C ARG A 148 -24.41 11.68 7.30
N GLY A 149 -23.80 11.21 8.37
CA GLY A 149 -24.45 11.12 9.67
C GLY A 149 -24.98 12.46 10.20
N ILE A 150 -24.31 13.56 9.85
CA ILE A 150 -24.67 14.93 10.24
C ILE A 150 -25.63 15.59 9.23
N THR A 151 -25.36 15.44 7.95
CA THR A 151 -26.05 16.20 6.88
C THR A 151 -27.19 15.44 6.18
N GLY A 152 -27.25 14.12 6.38
CA GLY A 152 -28.15 13.22 5.65
C GLY A 152 -27.76 12.97 4.19
N LYS A 153 -26.69 13.59 3.67
CA LYS A 153 -26.28 13.53 2.26
C LYS A 153 -25.00 12.74 2.08
N GLY A 154 -24.95 11.93 1.03
CA GLY A 154 -23.73 11.27 0.56
C GLY A 154 -22.73 12.25 -0.06
N GLY A 155 -21.91 11.75 -0.99
CA GLY A 155 -20.95 12.59 -1.68
C GLY A 155 -20.06 11.80 -2.63
N LYS A 156 -19.25 12.50 -3.43
CA LYS A 156 -18.25 11.90 -4.31
C LYS A 156 -16.86 11.99 -3.66
N VAL A 157 -16.13 10.90 -3.73
CA VAL A 157 -14.71 10.79 -3.35
C VAL A 157 -13.94 10.41 -4.60
N GLU A 158 -13.01 11.24 -5.00
CA GLU A 158 -12.14 11.02 -6.16
C GLU A 158 -10.70 10.88 -5.68
N VAL A 159 -10.03 9.84 -6.15
CA VAL A 159 -8.63 9.55 -5.86
C VAL A 159 -7.94 9.16 -7.16
N SER A 160 -6.68 9.53 -7.34
CA SER A 160 -5.86 8.99 -8.40
C SER A 160 -4.63 8.27 -7.84
N LEU A 161 -4.15 7.28 -8.59
CA LEU A 161 -2.91 6.57 -8.25
C LEU A 161 -1.73 7.55 -8.16
N LEU A 162 -1.67 8.52 -9.11
CA LEU A 162 -0.59 9.50 -9.13
C LEU A 162 -0.63 10.44 -7.94
N GLU A 163 -1.77 11.01 -7.59
CA GLU A 163 -1.89 11.89 -6.41
C GLU A 163 -1.52 11.13 -5.14
N SER A 164 -1.97 9.88 -5.02
CA SER A 164 -1.69 9.05 -3.85
C SER A 164 -0.21 8.72 -3.69
N ILE A 165 0.50 8.42 -4.78
CA ILE A 165 1.94 8.15 -4.67
C ILE A 165 2.78 9.42 -4.55
N LEU A 166 2.28 10.57 -4.99
CA LEU A 166 2.91 11.87 -4.71
C LEU A 166 2.76 12.25 -3.24
N ASP A 167 1.59 12.01 -2.65
CA ASP A 167 1.38 12.18 -1.21
C ASP A 167 2.26 11.21 -0.40
N PHE A 168 2.43 9.98 -0.83
CA PHE A 168 3.38 9.05 -0.22
C PHE A 168 4.82 9.57 -0.20
N GLN A 169 5.18 10.41 -1.16
CA GLN A 169 6.49 11.06 -1.28
C GLN A 169 6.53 12.46 -0.63
N PHE A 170 5.54 12.84 0.19
CA PHE A 170 5.38 14.21 0.69
C PHE A 170 6.68 14.79 1.29
N GLU A 171 7.44 13.99 2.05
CA GLU A 171 8.67 14.40 2.71
C GLU A 171 9.74 14.82 1.70
N VAL A 172 10.04 13.93 0.75
CA VAL A 172 11.12 14.15 -0.22
C VAL A 172 10.72 15.16 -1.30
N LEU A 173 9.45 15.14 -1.73
CA LEU A 173 8.91 16.11 -2.68
C LEU A 173 8.87 17.52 -2.07
N THR A 174 8.46 17.65 -0.80
CA THR A 174 8.49 18.93 -0.10
C THR A 174 9.91 19.46 0.01
N THR A 175 10.90 18.60 0.30
CA THR A 175 12.31 19.00 0.31
C THR A 175 12.76 19.53 -1.05
N TYR A 176 12.51 18.79 -2.13
CA TYR A 176 12.83 19.21 -3.49
C TYR A 176 12.20 20.56 -3.89
N LEU A 177 10.93 20.79 -3.50
CA LEU A 177 10.22 22.03 -3.81
C LEU A 177 10.79 23.25 -3.06
N ASN A 178 11.55 23.05 -1.98
CA ASN A 178 12.02 24.12 -1.10
C ASN A 178 13.56 24.24 -1.03
N ASP A 179 14.33 23.35 -1.64
CA ASP A 179 15.80 23.38 -1.66
C ASP A 179 16.38 24.00 -2.95
N GLY A 180 15.57 24.69 -3.73
CA GLY A 180 15.93 25.25 -5.04
C GLY A 180 15.84 24.25 -6.18
N GLY A 181 15.11 23.14 -5.99
CA GLY A 181 14.86 22.12 -7.01
C GLY A 181 16.07 21.21 -7.27
N GLN A 182 16.89 20.95 -6.24
CA GLN A 182 18.02 20.04 -6.36
C GLN A 182 17.53 18.60 -6.53
N PRO A 183 17.96 17.87 -7.57
CA PRO A 183 17.55 16.47 -7.76
C PRO A 183 17.97 15.61 -6.58
N PRO A 184 17.15 14.59 -6.22
CA PRO A 184 17.51 13.66 -5.15
C PRO A 184 18.84 12.97 -5.47
N ARG A 185 19.79 13.00 -4.55
CA ARG A 185 21.09 12.33 -4.66
C ARG A 185 21.07 11.04 -3.84
N ARG A 186 20.98 9.92 -4.52
CA ARG A 186 21.23 8.62 -3.87
C ARG A 186 22.68 8.53 -3.42
N SER A 187 22.97 7.88 -2.29
CA SER A 187 24.36 7.60 -1.89
C SER A 187 25.00 6.57 -2.83
N ALA A 188 26.34 6.63 -2.92
CA ALA A 188 27.11 5.72 -3.78
C ALA A 188 26.91 4.24 -3.40
N LEU A 189 26.71 3.97 -2.10
CA LEU A 189 26.46 2.65 -1.56
C LEU A 189 25.50 2.72 -0.36
N ASN A 190 24.82 1.62 -0.10
CA ASN A 190 23.90 1.45 1.05
C ASN A 190 22.85 2.56 1.16
N ASN A 191 22.31 3.00 0.01
CA ASN A 191 21.30 4.05 0.00
C ASN A 191 19.98 3.52 0.57
N ALA A 192 19.50 4.18 1.60
CA ALA A 192 18.18 3.92 2.17
C ALA A 192 17.25 5.14 2.07
N HIS A 193 17.84 6.34 1.88
CA HIS A 193 17.08 7.58 1.71
C HIS A 193 17.94 8.64 1.00
N ALA A 194 17.42 9.22 -0.08
CA ALA A 194 18.19 10.12 -0.95
C ALA A 194 18.56 11.48 -0.29
N TYR A 195 17.79 11.90 0.72
CA TYR A 195 17.97 13.20 1.40
C TYR A 195 18.50 13.08 2.84
N LEU A 196 18.71 11.87 3.37
CA LEU A 196 19.31 11.70 4.69
C LEU A 196 20.82 11.49 4.60
N GLY A 197 21.52 11.97 5.64
CA GLY A 197 22.95 11.76 5.83
C GLY A 197 23.28 10.36 6.37
N ALA A 198 24.59 10.07 6.47
CA ALA A 198 25.04 8.89 7.19
C ALA A 198 24.69 9.02 8.71
N PRO A 199 24.49 7.91 9.42
CA PRO A 199 24.73 6.52 9.03
C PRO A 199 23.55 5.83 8.34
N TYR A 200 22.46 6.52 8.02
CA TYR A 200 21.20 5.94 7.57
C TYR A 200 21.38 5.00 6.36
N GLY A 201 21.28 3.68 6.59
CA GLY A 201 21.54 2.67 5.57
C GLY A 201 21.46 1.23 6.06
N VAL A 202 21.59 0.28 5.12
CA VAL A 202 21.69 -1.14 5.40
C VAL A 202 23.08 -1.61 4.98
N TYR A 203 23.81 -2.20 5.91
CA TYR A 203 25.22 -2.55 5.76
C TYR A 203 25.42 -4.06 5.83
N ALA A 204 26.29 -4.60 4.99
CA ALA A 204 26.70 -5.99 5.08
C ALA A 204 27.55 -6.22 6.35
N THR A 205 27.34 -7.35 7.00
CA THR A 205 28.15 -7.88 8.09
C THR A 205 28.79 -9.20 7.64
N ALA A 206 29.58 -9.81 8.47
CA ALA A 206 30.24 -11.09 8.15
C ALA A 206 29.25 -12.24 7.84
N ASP A 207 27.99 -12.16 8.34
CA ASP A 207 27.01 -13.24 8.25
C ASP A 207 25.60 -12.78 7.85
N GLY A 208 25.42 -11.50 7.55
CA GLY A 208 24.09 -10.96 7.22
C GLY A 208 24.12 -9.46 6.92
N TYR A 209 23.16 -8.75 7.47
CA TYR A 209 23.03 -7.31 7.27
C TYR A 209 22.56 -6.62 8.56
N LEU A 210 23.06 -5.42 8.79
CA LEU A 210 22.68 -4.51 9.87
C LEU A 210 22.09 -3.23 9.30
N ALA A 211 20.90 -2.86 9.72
CA ALA A 211 20.31 -1.55 9.44
C ALA A 211 20.74 -0.57 10.54
N LEU A 212 21.19 0.62 10.13
CA LEU A 212 21.43 1.76 11.00
C LEU A 212 20.49 2.90 10.62
N ALA A 213 19.79 3.45 11.61
CA ALA A 213 18.96 4.63 11.43
C ALA A 213 19.76 5.93 11.74
N MET A 214 19.04 6.99 12.07
CA MET A 214 19.66 8.28 12.41
C MET A 214 20.40 8.20 13.74
N GLY A 215 21.53 8.93 13.84
CA GLY A 215 22.30 8.97 15.08
C GLY A 215 23.65 9.65 14.92
N SER A 216 24.39 9.77 16.03
CA SER A 216 25.73 10.34 16.05
C SER A 216 26.75 9.37 15.48
N VAL A 217 27.39 9.75 14.38
CA VAL A 217 28.49 8.98 13.76
C VAL A 217 29.69 8.89 14.70
N VAL A 218 29.95 9.93 15.49
CA VAL A 218 31.03 9.93 16.51
C VAL A 218 30.74 8.87 17.58
N ARG A 219 29.50 8.86 18.10
CA ARG A 219 29.10 7.83 19.09
C ARG A 219 29.18 6.42 18.54
N LEU A 220 28.81 6.22 17.27
CA LEU A 220 29.02 4.95 16.59
C LEU A 220 30.51 4.59 16.52
N GLY A 221 31.36 5.54 16.17
CA GLY A 221 32.82 5.33 16.12
C GLY A 221 33.41 4.89 17.44
N GLU A 222 32.95 5.49 18.56
CA GLU A 222 33.35 5.09 19.91
C GLU A 222 32.91 3.66 20.25
N LEU A 223 31.63 3.36 20.04
CA LEU A 223 31.03 2.06 20.37
C LEU A 223 31.60 0.93 19.53
N LEU A 224 31.76 1.16 18.23
CA LEU A 224 32.27 0.16 17.29
C LEU A 224 33.81 0.01 17.34
N GLY A 225 34.52 0.87 18.07
CA GLY A 225 35.99 0.90 18.03
C GLY A 225 36.52 1.32 16.63
N CYS A 226 35.84 2.24 15.96
CA CYS A 226 36.18 2.73 14.61
C CYS A 226 36.63 4.20 14.67
N PRO A 227 37.93 4.48 14.94
CA PRO A 227 38.42 5.85 15.14
C PRO A 227 38.24 6.77 13.93
N ALA A 228 38.20 6.21 12.70
CA ALA A 228 37.99 6.97 11.47
C ALA A 228 36.66 7.77 11.48
N LEU A 229 35.64 7.31 12.21
CA LEU A 229 34.35 7.98 12.32
C LEU A 229 34.38 9.22 13.24
N LEU A 230 35.35 9.34 14.13
CA LEU A 230 35.45 10.45 15.09
C LEU A 230 35.70 11.81 14.42
N ALA A 231 36.19 11.83 13.18
CA ALA A 231 36.39 13.03 12.39
C ALA A 231 35.08 13.74 11.97
N TYR A 232 33.94 13.06 12.01
CA TYR A 232 32.65 13.56 11.49
C TYR A 232 31.73 14.11 12.58
N SER A 233 32.27 14.99 13.43
CA SER A 233 31.53 15.58 14.55
C SER A 233 30.55 16.68 14.17
N LYS A 234 30.73 17.33 13.00
CA LYS A 234 29.84 18.39 12.52
C LYS A 234 28.62 17.81 11.78
N PRO A 235 27.40 18.21 12.15
CA PRO A 235 26.17 17.69 11.53
C PRO A 235 26.12 17.82 10.00
N SER A 236 26.64 18.94 9.43
CA SER A 236 26.68 19.13 7.97
C SER A 236 27.50 18.07 7.23
N LEU A 237 28.54 17.53 7.85
CA LEU A 237 29.36 16.49 7.25
C LEU A 237 28.60 15.18 7.05
N LEU A 238 27.56 14.92 7.84
CA LEU A 238 26.80 13.67 7.73
C LEU A 238 26.11 13.53 6.38
N PHE A 239 25.72 14.62 5.75
CA PHE A 239 25.17 14.64 4.39
C PHE A 239 26.26 14.87 3.33
N ASP A 240 27.11 15.86 3.51
CA ASP A 240 28.14 16.25 2.53
C ASP A 240 29.17 15.14 2.30
N LYS A 241 29.49 14.38 3.35
CA LYS A 241 30.48 13.30 3.39
C LYS A 241 29.85 11.91 3.57
N ARG A 242 28.56 11.79 3.30
CA ARG A 242 27.82 10.56 3.61
C ARG A 242 28.40 9.31 2.91
N ASP A 243 28.87 9.45 1.67
CA ASP A 243 29.41 8.33 0.92
C ASP A 243 30.72 7.82 1.54
N GLU A 244 31.62 8.73 1.95
CA GLU A 244 32.83 8.44 2.68
C GLU A 244 32.56 7.78 4.04
N ILE A 245 31.61 8.31 4.81
CA ILE A 245 31.20 7.75 6.10
C ILE A 245 30.60 6.35 5.92
N LYS A 246 29.75 6.17 4.92
CA LYS A 246 29.13 4.86 4.62
C LYS A 246 30.15 3.82 4.17
N GLU A 247 31.15 4.21 3.42
CA GLU A 247 32.25 3.31 3.05
C GLU A 247 33.06 2.86 4.26
N ILE A 248 33.39 3.78 5.18
CA ILE A 248 34.05 3.43 6.44
C ILE A 248 33.21 2.47 7.25
N LEU A 249 31.92 2.74 7.41
CA LEU A 249 30.97 1.88 8.13
C LEU A 249 30.84 0.50 7.47
N ALA A 250 30.69 0.45 6.15
CA ALA A 250 30.54 -0.82 5.42
C ALA A 250 31.77 -1.71 5.60
N ASN A 251 32.97 -1.14 5.46
CA ASN A 251 34.22 -1.87 5.65
C ASN A 251 34.37 -2.36 7.08
N HIS A 252 34.03 -1.54 8.06
CA HIS A 252 34.17 -1.91 9.48
C HIS A 252 33.12 -2.97 9.90
N LEU A 253 31.84 -2.77 9.55
CA LEU A 253 30.77 -3.68 9.95
C LEU A 253 30.90 -5.07 9.31
N ASN A 254 31.49 -5.16 8.14
CA ASN A 254 31.78 -6.45 7.48
C ASN A 254 32.82 -7.32 8.22
N THR A 255 33.54 -6.77 9.22
CA THR A 255 34.54 -7.51 10.01
C THR A 255 33.93 -8.34 11.14
N GLY A 256 32.68 -8.09 11.52
CA GLY A 256 31.99 -8.77 12.61
C GLY A 256 30.61 -9.29 12.22
N THR A 257 30.07 -10.20 13.02
CA THR A 257 28.72 -10.75 12.82
C THR A 257 27.65 -9.75 13.18
N THR A 258 26.45 -9.89 12.61
CA THR A 258 25.28 -9.07 12.95
C THR A 258 24.98 -9.13 14.46
N ALA A 259 24.99 -10.33 15.04
CA ALA A 259 24.76 -10.52 16.47
C ALA A 259 25.81 -9.81 17.35
N HIS A 260 27.09 -9.82 16.94
CA HIS A 260 28.14 -9.08 17.65
C HIS A 260 27.84 -7.57 17.68
N TRP A 261 27.53 -6.97 16.52
CA TRP A 261 27.24 -5.55 16.47
C TRP A 261 26.00 -5.14 17.24
N LEU A 262 24.92 -5.93 17.15
CA LEU A 262 23.69 -5.69 17.92
C LEU A 262 23.96 -5.75 19.44
N SER A 263 24.78 -6.69 19.92
CA SER A 263 25.11 -6.79 21.33
C SER A 263 25.84 -5.57 21.91
N ILE A 264 26.46 -4.75 21.05
CA ILE A 264 27.12 -3.50 21.42
C ILE A 264 26.18 -2.30 21.28
N LEU A 265 25.41 -2.26 20.19
CA LEU A 265 24.67 -1.07 19.78
C LEU A 265 23.31 -0.95 20.47
N GLU A 266 22.57 -2.06 20.61
CA GLU A 266 21.24 -2.05 21.25
C GLU A 266 21.28 -1.60 22.73
N PRO A 267 22.19 -2.10 23.58
CA PRO A 267 22.28 -1.64 24.97
C PRO A 267 22.70 -0.16 25.11
N ALA A 268 23.32 0.41 24.06
CA ALA A 268 23.71 1.81 23.98
C ALA A 268 22.63 2.73 23.41
N ASP A 269 21.40 2.20 23.19
CA ASP A 269 20.26 2.91 22.61
C ASP A 269 20.54 3.48 21.21
N ILE A 270 21.33 2.75 20.41
CA ILE A 270 21.55 3.06 19.00
C ILE A 270 20.43 2.43 18.18
N TRP A 271 19.83 3.22 17.32
CA TRP A 271 18.74 2.78 16.44
C TRP A 271 19.28 1.88 15.33
N CYS A 272 19.28 0.61 15.58
CA CYS A 272 19.77 -0.43 14.70
C CYS A 272 18.85 -1.65 14.73
N SER A 273 18.94 -2.47 13.69
CA SER A 273 18.26 -3.77 13.66
C SER A 273 18.94 -4.75 12.71
N ASP A 274 18.73 -6.04 12.96
CA ASP A 274 18.99 -7.10 11.99
C ASP A 274 18.04 -6.97 10.78
N VAL A 275 18.43 -7.50 9.64
CA VAL A 275 17.62 -7.55 8.43
C VAL A 275 17.10 -8.97 8.21
N TYR A 276 15.82 -9.16 8.50
CA TYR A 276 15.21 -10.48 8.45
C TYR A 276 14.76 -10.87 7.04
N THR A 277 14.95 -12.14 6.69
CA THR A 277 14.17 -12.77 5.63
C THR A 277 12.76 -13.10 6.14
N TRP A 278 11.81 -13.32 5.24
CA TRP A 278 10.46 -13.72 5.65
C TRP A 278 10.44 -15.02 6.46
N ARG A 279 11.34 -15.98 6.17
CA ARG A 279 11.45 -17.21 6.96
C ARG A 279 11.80 -16.87 8.41
N ARG A 280 12.88 -16.12 8.64
CA ARG A 280 13.30 -15.73 10.00
C ARG A 280 12.23 -14.90 10.72
N LEU A 281 11.59 -13.96 10.02
CA LEU A 281 10.52 -13.16 10.59
C LEU A 281 9.34 -14.03 11.05
N CYS A 282 8.85 -14.92 10.18
CA CYS A 282 7.67 -15.76 10.48
C CYS A 282 7.93 -16.79 11.61
N GLU A 283 9.18 -17.14 11.88
CA GLU A 283 9.59 -18.04 12.96
C GLU A 283 9.88 -17.28 14.27
N HIS A 284 10.00 -15.96 14.22
CA HIS A 284 10.38 -15.14 15.37
C HIS A 284 9.20 -14.94 16.34
N GLU A 285 9.48 -15.07 17.66
CA GLU A 285 8.46 -14.96 18.73
C GLU A 285 7.69 -13.63 18.68
N ALA A 286 8.35 -12.51 18.36
CA ALA A 286 7.71 -11.21 18.22
C ALA A 286 6.68 -11.18 17.08
N PHE A 287 6.98 -11.84 15.95
CA PHE A 287 6.00 -11.94 14.85
C PHE A 287 4.82 -12.84 15.24
N LEU A 288 5.08 -13.96 15.91
CA LEU A 288 4.05 -14.85 16.41
C LEU A 288 3.13 -14.14 17.42
N ALA A 289 3.71 -13.32 18.29
CA ALA A 289 2.96 -12.50 19.26
C ALA A 289 2.07 -11.43 18.60
N LEU A 290 2.42 -10.92 17.40
CA LEU A 290 1.57 -10.01 16.64
C LEU A 290 0.30 -10.68 16.12
N ASP A 291 0.31 -12.00 15.99
CA ASP A 291 -0.81 -12.80 15.49
C ASP A 291 -1.37 -12.28 14.15
N MET A 292 -0.44 -11.97 13.22
CA MET A 292 -0.75 -11.32 11.94
C MET A 292 -1.28 -12.27 10.88
N VAL A 293 -1.14 -13.58 11.07
CA VAL A 293 -1.58 -14.58 10.08
C VAL A 293 -2.96 -15.10 10.45
N GLN A 294 -3.85 -15.14 9.49
CA GLN A 294 -5.14 -15.81 9.59
C GLN A 294 -5.32 -16.80 8.45
N GLU A 295 -6.13 -17.79 8.67
CA GLU A 295 -6.64 -18.68 7.62
C GLU A 295 -8.03 -18.23 7.20
N VAL A 296 -8.26 -18.16 5.89
CA VAL A 296 -9.58 -17.90 5.31
C VAL A 296 -9.94 -19.05 4.38
N GLN A 297 -11.22 -19.40 4.33
CA GLN A 297 -11.69 -20.54 3.60
C GLN A 297 -12.87 -20.17 2.71
N ARG A 298 -12.78 -20.51 1.40
CA ARG A 298 -13.91 -20.44 0.48
C ARG A 298 -14.81 -21.66 0.65
N ASP A 299 -14.18 -22.83 0.66
CA ASP A 299 -14.75 -24.14 0.88
C ASP A 299 -13.63 -25.15 1.16
N GLU A 300 -13.93 -26.46 1.11
CA GLU A 300 -12.95 -27.52 1.38
C GLU A 300 -11.71 -27.49 0.48
N ASN A 301 -11.82 -26.92 -0.72
CA ASN A 301 -10.76 -26.94 -1.75
C ASN A 301 -9.88 -25.68 -1.75
N ALA A 302 -10.30 -24.59 -1.11
CA ALA A 302 -9.59 -23.33 -1.15
C ALA A 302 -9.42 -22.73 0.24
N ARG A 303 -8.28 -23.05 0.87
CA ARG A 303 -7.80 -22.45 2.11
C ARG A 303 -6.60 -21.56 1.82
N LEU A 304 -6.63 -20.33 2.30
CA LEU A 304 -5.56 -19.36 2.16
C LEU A 304 -5.08 -18.91 3.52
N ARG A 305 -3.78 -19.03 3.76
CA ARG A 305 -3.10 -18.31 4.85
C ARG A 305 -2.72 -16.93 4.37
N THR A 306 -3.18 -15.90 5.05
CA THR A 306 -2.99 -14.50 4.65
C THR A 306 -2.87 -13.60 5.88
N THR A 307 -2.48 -12.35 5.66
CA THR A 307 -2.48 -11.35 6.74
C THR A 307 -3.92 -11.00 7.15
N ARG A 308 -4.14 -10.81 8.44
CA ARG A 308 -5.38 -10.22 8.94
C ARG A 308 -5.40 -8.70 8.78
N CYS A 309 -6.52 -8.08 9.08
CA CYS A 309 -6.58 -6.63 9.25
C CYS A 309 -5.61 -6.18 10.37
N PRO A 310 -4.73 -5.20 10.12
CA PRO A 310 -3.77 -4.72 11.13
C PRO A 310 -4.43 -3.87 12.23
N ILE A 311 -5.64 -3.38 12.00
CA ILE A 311 -6.36 -2.50 12.91
C ILE A 311 -6.89 -3.32 14.10
N ARG A 312 -6.81 -2.73 15.29
CA ARG A 312 -7.50 -3.17 16.50
C ARG A 312 -8.46 -2.07 16.93
N ILE A 313 -9.67 -2.46 17.32
CA ILE A 313 -10.67 -1.53 17.87
C ILE A 313 -10.97 -2.01 19.30
N ASP A 314 -10.79 -1.14 20.27
CA ASP A 314 -10.95 -1.45 21.71
C ASP A 314 -10.12 -2.67 22.16
N GLY A 315 -8.96 -2.88 21.52
CA GLY A 315 -8.08 -4.03 21.74
C GLY A 315 -8.45 -5.28 20.93
N GLU A 316 -9.60 -5.32 20.32
CA GLU A 316 -10.12 -6.43 19.53
C GLU A 316 -9.44 -6.57 18.18
N ILE A 317 -9.03 -7.79 17.83
CA ILE A 317 -8.44 -8.12 16.52
C ILE A 317 -9.56 -8.37 15.51
N LEU A 318 -9.54 -7.61 14.42
CA LEU A 318 -10.52 -7.77 13.35
C LEU A 318 -10.11 -8.92 12.42
N ARG A 319 -10.98 -9.92 12.30
CA ARG A 319 -10.81 -11.09 11.43
C ARG A 319 -12.09 -11.45 10.69
N SER A 320 -11.93 -12.03 9.50
CA SER A 320 -13.02 -12.72 8.81
C SER A 320 -12.50 -14.05 8.28
N PRO A 321 -13.15 -15.17 8.62
CA PRO A 321 -12.77 -16.49 8.10
C PRO A 321 -13.28 -16.74 6.69
N LEU A 322 -14.16 -15.87 6.15
CA LEU A 322 -14.80 -16.07 4.86
C LEU A 322 -13.82 -15.76 3.71
N GLY A 323 -13.63 -16.73 2.85
CA GLY A 323 -12.80 -16.60 1.64
C GLY A 323 -13.47 -15.74 0.56
N ALA A 324 -12.71 -15.52 -0.53
CA ALA A 324 -13.21 -14.81 -1.71
C ALA A 324 -14.22 -15.68 -2.47
N PRO A 325 -15.31 -15.09 -2.99
CA PRO A 325 -16.38 -15.85 -3.66
C PRO A 325 -15.98 -16.30 -5.07
N ARG A 326 -16.64 -17.38 -5.55
CA ARG A 326 -16.65 -17.69 -6.98
C ARG A 326 -17.43 -16.65 -7.76
N LEU A 327 -17.18 -16.56 -9.07
CA LEU A 327 -17.91 -15.64 -9.94
C LEU A 327 -19.41 -15.95 -9.91
N GLY A 328 -20.21 -14.94 -9.56
CA GLY A 328 -21.67 -15.04 -9.50
C GLY A 328 -22.23 -15.91 -8.37
N GLN A 329 -21.41 -16.38 -7.46
CA GLN A 329 -21.81 -17.32 -6.40
C GLN A 329 -23.05 -16.88 -5.60
N HIS A 330 -23.26 -15.58 -5.46
CA HIS A 330 -24.32 -15.02 -4.63
C HIS A 330 -25.41 -14.30 -5.41
N THR A 331 -25.40 -14.37 -6.75
CA THR A 331 -26.31 -13.59 -7.61
C THR A 331 -27.78 -13.83 -7.21
N GLU A 332 -28.25 -15.07 -7.15
CA GLU A 332 -29.63 -15.39 -6.79
C GLU A 332 -29.99 -14.99 -5.35
N ALA A 333 -29.04 -15.12 -4.41
CA ALA A 333 -29.30 -14.73 -3.02
C ALA A 333 -29.45 -13.20 -2.89
N ILE A 334 -28.59 -12.44 -3.57
CA ILE A 334 -28.65 -10.97 -3.61
C ILE A 334 -29.95 -10.51 -4.28
N GLU A 335 -30.36 -11.16 -5.38
CA GLU A 335 -31.64 -10.85 -6.03
C GLU A 335 -32.81 -11.03 -5.11
N ARG A 336 -32.88 -12.16 -4.40
CA ARG A 336 -33.96 -12.44 -3.45
C ARG A 336 -33.95 -11.43 -2.28
N GLU A 337 -32.78 -11.06 -1.79
CA GLU A 337 -32.65 -10.20 -0.62
C GLU A 337 -32.97 -8.73 -0.94
N PHE A 338 -32.47 -8.23 -2.08
CA PHE A 338 -32.47 -6.80 -2.39
C PHE A 338 -33.37 -6.40 -3.56
N LEU A 339 -33.69 -7.33 -4.50
CA LEU A 339 -34.45 -7.00 -5.70
C LEU A 339 -35.88 -7.56 -5.71
N SER A 340 -36.18 -8.58 -4.88
CA SER A 340 -37.53 -9.19 -4.81
C SER A 340 -38.43 -8.51 -3.80
N ARG A 341 -37.99 -7.50 -3.07
CA ARG A 341 -38.87 -6.72 -2.19
C ARG A 341 -39.76 -5.84 -3.04
N GLU A 342 -41.05 -6.18 -3.12
CA GLU A 342 -42.05 -5.26 -3.61
C GLU A 342 -42.00 -3.95 -2.81
N SER A 343 -42.10 -2.82 -3.51
CA SER A 343 -42.08 -1.46 -2.95
C SER A 343 -43.18 -1.29 -1.89
N GLY A 344 -42.84 -1.52 -0.61
CA GLY A 344 -43.84 -1.35 0.44
C GLY A 344 -43.44 -1.59 1.90
N ASP A 345 -42.34 -2.26 2.19
CA ASP A 345 -41.89 -2.45 3.57
C ASP A 345 -40.79 -1.47 3.97
N PRO A 346 -41.00 -0.57 4.95
CA PRO A 346 -39.94 0.28 5.49
C PRO A 346 -38.98 -0.54 6.36
N LEU A 347 -37.69 -0.19 6.29
CA LEU A 347 -36.65 -0.68 7.22
C LEU A 347 -36.88 -0.15 8.61
#